data_0356ab7d64603c04cf26cf5c58e41097
#
_entry.id   0356ab7d64603c04cf26cf5c58e41097
#
_cell.length_a   1.000
_cell.length_b   1.000
_cell.length_c   1.000
_cell.angle_alpha   90.00
_cell.angle_beta   90.00
_cell.angle_gamma   90.00
#
_symmetry.space_group_name_H-M   'P 1'
#
loop_
_entity.id
_entity.type
_entity.pdbx_description
1 polymer ?
#
loop_
_entity_poly.entity_id
_entity_poly.type
_entity_poly.pdbx_seq_one_letter_code
_entity_poly.pdbx_strand_id
1 'polypeptide(L)' 'MITVRLGKRIKQLRLSKGLSQEKFAISIDMDRTYYASVENGKRNISIVNIEKIAKGLDISLEELFREV' A
#
# COMPACT_ATOMS: atom_id res chain seq x y z
N MET A 1 13.31 6.21 -6.69
CA MET A 1 12.38 5.60 -7.65
C MET A 1 10.97 5.61 -7.09
N ILE A 2 9.98 5.76 -7.95
CA ILE A 2 8.58 5.91 -7.50
C ILE A 2 8.07 4.72 -6.68
N THR A 3 8.54 3.51 -6.98
CA THR A 3 8.11 2.34 -6.20
C THR A 3 8.51 2.44 -4.74
N VAL A 4 9.69 3.01 -4.48
CA VAL A 4 10.16 3.22 -3.11
C VAL A 4 9.32 4.29 -2.41
N ARG A 5 9.08 5.41 -3.11
CA ARG A 5 8.28 6.50 -2.52
C ARG A 5 6.85 6.06 -2.25
N LEU A 6 6.26 5.33 -3.18
CA LEU A 6 4.90 4.82 -3.00
C LEU A 6 4.83 3.84 -1.83
N GLY A 7 5.81 2.93 -1.75
CA GLY A 7 5.86 1.98 -0.65
C GLY A 7 5.92 2.65 0.71
N LYS A 8 6.74 3.69 0.83
CA LYS A 8 6.84 4.47 2.08
C LYS A 8 5.51 5.16 2.41
N ARG A 9 4.86 5.72 1.40
CA ARG A 9 3.57 6.40 1.59
C ARG A 9 2.52 5.42 2.09
N ILE A 10 2.44 4.24 1.46
CA ILE A 10 1.50 3.19 1.85
C ILE A 10 1.75 2.78 3.31
N LYS A 11 3.01 2.57 3.66
CA LYS A 11 3.38 2.18 5.02
C LYS A 11 2.94 3.23 6.04
N GLN A 12 3.19 4.51 5.75
CA GLN A 12 2.78 5.59 6.64
C GLN A 12 1.27 5.61 6.86
N LEU A 13 0.51 5.45 5.77
CA LEU A 13 -0.95 5.46 5.85
C LEU A 13 -1.47 4.25 6.62
N ARG A 14 -0.87 3.07 6.40
CA ARG A 14 -1.24 1.86 7.14
C ARG A 14 -0.97 2.04 8.64
N LEU A 15 0.20 2.56 8.99
CA LEU A 15 0.56 2.78 10.38
C LEU A 15 -0.39 3.78 11.05
N SER A 16 -0.83 4.78 10.31
CA SER A 16 -1.77 5.77 10.84
C SER A 16 -3.12 5.15 11.21
N LYS A 17 -3.44 3.99 10.63
CA LYS A 17 -4.67 3.27 10.96
C LYS A 17 -4.45 2.20 12.03
N GLY A 18 -3.22 2.08 12.55
CA GLY A 18 -2.91 1.13 13.60
C GLY A 18 -2.89 -0.32 13.16
N LEU A 19 -2.71 -0.59 11.87
CA LEU A 19 -2.75 -1.95 11.34
C LEU A 19 -1.34 -2.49 11.07
N SER A 20 -1.15 -3.80 11.33
CA SER A 20 0.07 -4.48 10.94
C SER A 20 0.03 -4.79 9.44
N GLN A 21 1.19 -5.11 8.86
CA GLN A 21 1.23 -5.54 7.46
C GLN A 21 0.32 -6.74 7.22
N GLU A 22 0.39 -7.73 8.10
CA GLU A 22 -0.40 -8.95 7.96
C GLU A 22 -1.89 -8.66 7.99
N LYS A 23 -2.34 -7.90 8.98
CA LYS A 23 -3.76 -7.58 9.11
C LYS A 23 -4.26 -6.78 7.92
N PHE A 24 -3.46 -5.82 7.47
CA PHE A 24 -3.87 -5.01 6.32
C PHE A 24 -3.95 -5.86 5.05
N ALA A 25 -2.93 -6.68 4.79
CA ALA A 25 -2.91 -7.52 3.60
C ALA A 25 -4.12 -8.47 3.58
N ILE A 26 -4.44 -9.07 4.73
CA ILE A 26 -5.61 -9.94 4.85
C ILE A 26 -6.89 -9.16 4.53
N SER A 27 -7.00 -7.94 5.06
CA SER A 27 -8.23 -7.13 4.89
C SER A 27 -8.50 -6.77 3.44
N ILE A 28 -7.49 -6.73 2.58
CA ILE A 28 -7.65 -6.42 1.17
C ILE A 28 -7.46 -7.64 0.28
N ASP A 29 -7.44 -8.83 0.88
CA ASP A 29 -7.29 -10.10 0.15
C ASP A 29 -6.04 -10.10 -0.72
N MET A 30 -4.91 -9.69 -0.14
CA MET A 30 -3.64 -9.63 -0.83
C MET A 30 -2.62 -10.50 -0.11
N ASP A 31 -1.82 -11.25 -0.87
CA ASP A 31 -0.76 -12.05 -0.29
C ASP A 31 0.18 -11.20 0.55
N ARG A 32 0.46 -11.64 1.77
CA ARG A 32 1.28 -10.89 2.71
C ARG A 32 2.69 -10.64 2.19
N THR A 33 3.31 -11.65 1.59
CA THR A 33 4.68 -11.52 1.07
C THR A 33 4.72 -10.51 -0.06
N TYR A 34 3.72 -10.56 -0.96
CA TYR A 34 3.62 -9.59 -2.04
C TYR A 34 3.42 -8.17 -1.47
N TYR A 35 2.48 -8.02 -0.54
CA TYR A 35 2.19 -6.72 0.05
C TYR A 35 3.43 -6.13 0.73
N ALA A 36 4.17 -6.95 1.51
CA ALA A 36 5.38 -6.49 2.16
C ALA A 36 6.41 -6.01 1.15
N SER A 37 6.53 -6.70 0.01
CA SER A 37 7.47 -6.29 -1.02
C SER A 37 7.07 -4.96 -1.67
N VAL A 38 5.77 -4.65 -1.71
CA VAL A 38 5.27 -3.35 -2.19
C VAL A 38 5.73 -2.24 -1.25
N GLU A 39 5.56 -2.42 0.06
CA GLU A 39 6.02 -1.41 1.04
C GLU A 39 7.53 -1.21 0.98
N ASN A 40 8.27 -2.27 0.67
CA ASN A 40 9.73 -2.19 0.58
C ASN A 40 10.21 -1.61 -0.75
N GLY A 41 9.30 -1.26 -1.65
CA GLY A 41 9.65 -0.66 -2.93
C GLY A 41 10.25 -1.62 -3.94
N LYS A 42 10.04 -2.92 -3.73
CA LYS A 42 10.64 -3.97 -4.58
C LYS A 42 9.71 -4.47 -5.67
N ARG A 43 8.49 -3.98 -5.73
CA ARG A 43 7.50 -4.42 -6.70
C ARG A 43 7.07 -3.30 -7.62
N ASN A 44 6.95 -3.64 -8.89
CA ASN A 44 6.33 -2.78 -9.88
C ASN A 44 4.84 -3.10 -9.84
N ILE A 45 4.14 -2.52 -8.87
CA ILE A 45 2.75 -2.88 -8.55
C ILE A 45 1.79 -2.50 -9.67
N SER A 46 0.84 -3.38 -9.95
CA SER A 46 -0.19 -3.11 -10.96
C SER A 46 -1.18 -2.06 -10.47
N ILE A 47 -1.82 -1.36 -11.42
CA ILE A 47 -2.81 -0.33 -11.06
C ILE A 47 -4.01 -0.95 -10.33
N VAL A 48 -4.37 -2.18 -10.66
CA VAL A 48 -5.47 -2.87 -9.97
C VAL A 48 -5.13 -3.07 -8.50
N ASN A 49 -3.91 -3.49 -8.20
CA ASN A 49 -3.49 -3.69 -6.81
C ASN A 49 -3.31 -2.37 -6.08
N ILE A 50 -2.89 -1.31 -6.78
CA ILE A 50 -2.84 0.03 -6.20
C ILE A 50 -4.25 0.45 -5.76
N GLU A 51 -5.25 0.21 -6.60
CA GLU A 51 -6.63 0.54 -6.26
C GLU A 51 -7.11 -0.25 -5.04
N LYS A 52 -6.78 -1.54 -4.95
CA LYS A 52 -7.13 -2.36 -3.79
C LYS A 52 -6.56 -1.76 -2.51
N ILE A 53 -5.31 -1.32 -2.56
CA ILE A 53 -4.66 -0.72 -1.39
C ILE A 53 -5.35 0.58 -1.01
N ALA A 54 -5.64 1.45 -1.98
CA ALA A 54 -6.31 2.71 -1.70
C ALA A 54 -7.69 2.48 -1.06
N LYS A 55 -8.45 1.54 -1.59
CA LYS A 55 -9.76 1.20 -1.02
C LYS A 55 -9.64 0.66 0.40
N GLY A 56 -8.64 -0.18 0.64
CA GLY A 56 -8.40 -0.71 1.98
C GLY A 56 -8.01 0.37 2.98
N LEU A 57 -7.33 1.41 2.50
CA LEU A 57 -6.96 2.56 3.32
C LEU A 57 -8.10 3.58 3.41
N ASP A 58 -9.17 3.37 2.67
CA ASP A 58 -10.33 4.26 2.62
C ASP A 58 -9.95 5.67 2.15
N ILE A 59 -9.11 5.74 1.12
CA ILE A 59 -8.68 7.01 0.53
C ILE A 59 -8.78 6.93 -0.99
N SER A 60 -8.79 8.10 -1.63
CA SER A 60 -8.75 8.17 -3.09
C SER A 60 -7.34 7.88 -3.60
N LEU A 61 -7.25 7.59 -4.91
CA LEU A 61 -5.94 7.43 -5.54
C LEU A 61 -5.16 8.75 -5.49
N GLU A 62 -5.85 9.87 -5.60
CA GLU A 62 -5.21 11.18 -5.48
C GLU A 62 -4.54 11.35 -4.12
N GLU A 63 -5.25 10.98 -3.06
CA GLU A 63 -4.70 11.07 -1.71
C GLU A 63 -3.53 10.13 -1.53
N LEU A 64 -3.64 8.91 -2.07
CA LEU A 64 -2.57 7.91 -1.96
C LEU A 64 -1.28 8.44 -2.58
N PHE A 65 -1.36 9.10 -3.73
CA PHE A 65 -0.19 9.59 -4.46
C PHE A 65 0.28 10.98 -4.03
N ARG A 66 -0.35 11.57 -3.03
CA ARG A 66 0.08 12.89 -2.57
C ARG A 66 1.52 12.81 -2.08
N GLU A 67 2.38 13.67 -2.60
CA GLU A 67 3.79 13.74 -2.26
C GLU A 67 4.61 12.48 -2.60
N VAL A 68 4.10 11.64 -3.48
CA VAL A 68 4.84 10.48 -3.95
C VAL A 68 5.80 10.80 -5.12
#